data_7b1c9e0a70b6e15eddfd7be93c7ff344
#
_entry.id   7b1c9e0a70b6e15eddfd7be93c7ff344
#
_cell.length_a   1.000
_cell.length_b   1.000
_cell.length_c   1.000
_cell.angle_alpha   90.00
_cell.angle_beta   90.00
_cell.angle_gamma   90.00
#
_symmetry.space_group_name_H-M   'P 1'
#
loop_
_entity.id
_entity.type
_entity.pdbx_description
1 polymer ?
#
loop_
_entity_poly.entity_id
_entity_poly.type
_entity_poly.pdbx_seq_one_letter_code
_entity_poly.pdbx_strand_id
1 'polypeptide(L)'
;LADKYIADTAKLYVDQINRDMSQINSELIYLLDSDSNIKEIPDQITSTDAQYYEMEQTLRERNRVLKIRYHEVQTFFVYGQKANVLITDSGTMFTESKGMTTLNQMLMSYLQIMTSKDSISTQWTVITFGDDDYIVGWYAKNKKVIGCVINLNLIFRTIRAKTEEYDVIPFMVDARGRVMTQADTSEKYKNEIIDFSKAGKKKKNATVYSYQLGTVGKINLMVLPGGGILENVLIMQIAFVVLIAVLLIVCALEITAYYHRILEPLEKFGQKLEELEKEQSLNDDGSNNLLELESVSGKFKELLRKIQGLKIAIYEKELAEQKAELEYTQEQIKPHFF
;
A
#
# COMPACT_ATOMS: atom_id res chain seq x y z
N LEU A 1 13.16 0.86 -7.73
CA LEU A 1 12.79 -0.22 -6.81
C LEU A 1 11.27 -0.25 -6.57
N ALA A 2 10.65 0.89 -6.25
CA ALA A 2 9.22 1.03 -6.00
C ALA A 2 8.38 0.58 -7.20
N ASP A 3 8.67 1.06 -8.39
CA ASP A 3 7.96 0.71 -9.63
C ASP A 3 7.98 -0.81 -9.90
N LYS A 4 9.10 -1.46 -9.61
CA LYS A 4 9.22 -2.91 -9.76
C LYS A 4 8.36 -3.65 -8.74
N TYR A 5 8.33 -3.18 -7.50
CA TYR A 5 7.51 -3.77 -6.44
C TYR A 5 6.01 -3.68 -6.79
N ILE A 6 5.54 -2.51 -7.24
CA ILE A 6 4.15 -2.31 -7.68
C ILE A 6 3.81 -3.28 -8.83
N ALA A 7 4.67 -3.32 -9.84
CA ALA A 7 4.48 -4.19 -11.00
C ALA A 7 4.42 -5.66 -10.60
N ASP A 8 5.36 -6.14 -9.78
CA ASP A 8 5.44 -7.54 -9.35
C ASP A 8 4.24 -7.90 -8.46
N THR A 9 3.85 -7.05 -7.50
CA THR A 9 2.68 -7.27 -6.63
C THR A 9 1.40 -7.37 -7.42
N ALA A 10 1.18 -6.44 -8.34
CA ALA A 10 0.01 -6.44 -9.20
C ALA A 10 -0.03 -7.64 -10.14
N LYS A 11 1.12 -8.02 -10.72
CA LYS A 11 1.24 -9.21 -11.54
C LYS A 11 0.85 -10.47 -10.78
N LEU A 12 1.38 -10.66 -9.57
CA LEU A 12 1.06 -11.81 -8.73
C LEU A 12 -0.45 -11.90 -8.46
N TYR A 13 -1.10 -10.77 -8.19
CA TYR A 13 -2.53 -10.75 -7.93
C TYR A 13 -3.36 -11.05 -9.19
N VAL A 14 -3.02 -10.45 -10.34
CA VAL A 14 -3.70 -10.75 -11.61
C VAL A 14 -3.47 -12.19 -12.03
N ASP A 15 -2.28 -12.74 -11.84
CA ASP A 15 -1.98 -14.15 -12.09
C ASP A 15 -2.78 -15.08 -11.16
N GLN A 16 -3.04 -14.67 -9.91
CA GLN A 16 -3.93 -15.39 -9.00
C GLN A 16 -5.35 -15.40 -9.53
N ILE A 17 -5.90 -14.25 -9.91
CA ILE A 17 -7.25 -14.16 -10.49
C ILE A 17 -7.37 -15.03 -11.75
N ASN A 18 -6.36 -15.03 -12.61
CA ASN A 18 -6.35 -15.88 -13.80
C ASN A 18 -6.39 -17.37 -13.47
N ARG A 19 -5.65 -17.80 -12.43
CA ARG A 19 -5.72 -19.19 -11.95
C ARG A 19 -7.09 -19.52 -11.40
N ASP A 20 -7.66 -18.63 -10.59
CA ASP A 20 -8.99 -18.82 -10.01
C ASP A 20 -10.07 -18.88 -11.09
N MET A 21 -10.03 -18.01 -12.10
CA MET A 21 -10.93 -18.06 -13.26
C MET A 21 -10.80 -19.38 -14.02
N SER A 22 -9.59 -19.90 -14.20
CA SER A 22 -9.36 -21.18 -14.86
C SER A 22 -9.90 -22.37 -14.05
N GLN A 23 -9.69 -22.35 -12.73
CA GLN A 23 -10.20 -23.37 -11.81
C GLN A 23 -11.74 -23.33 -11.75
N ILE A 24 -12.31 -22.13 -11.60
CA ILE A 24 -13.76 -21.93 -11.63
C ILE A 24 -14.34 -22.51 -12.92
N ASN A 25 -13.74 -22.21 -14.07
CA ASN A 25 -14.21 -22.72 -15.34
C ASN A 25 -14.25 -24.26 -15.38
N SER A 26 -13.18 -24.90 -14.92
CA SER A 26 -13.12 -26.38 -14.84
C SER A 26 -14.15 -26.93 -13.87
N GLU A 27 -14.39 -26.29 -12.76
CA GLU A 27 -15.37 -26.68 -11.75
C GLU A 27 -16.82 -26.51 -12.27
N LEU A 28 -17.12 -25.39 -12.96
CA LEU A 28 -18.41 -25.15 -13.57
C LEU A 28 -18.77 -26.25 -14.62
N ILE A 29 -17.81 -26.62 -15.47
CA ILE A 29 -17.98 -27.70 -16.46
C ILE A 29 -18.26 -29.02 -15.75
N TYR A 30 -17.44 -29.37 -14.75
CA TYR A 30 -17.61 -30.60 -13.98
C TYR A 30 -18.96 -30.66 -13.29
N LEU A 31 -19.40 -29.59 -12.64
CA LEU A 31 -20.66 -29.53 -11.91
C LEU A 31 -21.85 -29.65 -12.86
N LEU A 32 -21.86 -28.98 -14.00
CA LEU A 32 -22.95 -29.09 -14.94
C LEU A 32 -23.07 -30.50 -15.56
N ASP A 33 -21.95 -31.20 -15.69
CA ASP A 33 -21.90 -32.55 -16.26
C ASP A 33 -22.16 -33.66 -15.22
N SER A 34 -21.87 -33.43 -13.94
CA SER A 34 -21.85 -34.48 -12.91
C SER A 34 -22.92 -34.30 -11.84
N ASP A 35 -23.34 -33.08 -11.54
CA ASP A 35 -24.30 -32.80 -10.47
C ASP A 35 -25.73 -33.18 -10.86
N SER A 36 -26.32 -34.13 -10.13
CA SER A 36 -27.70 -34.62 -10.36
C SER A 36 -28.72 -33.51 -10.12
N ASN A 37 -28.52 -32.66 -9.11
CA ASN A 37 -29.46 -31.58 -8.79
C ASN A 37 -29.59 -30.56 -9.92
N ILE A 38 -28.47 -30.25 -10.61
CA ILE A 38 -28.54 -29.37 -11.79
C ILE A 38 -29.24 -30.07 -12.94
N LYS A 39 -29.01 -31.37 -13.14
CA LYS A 39 -29.66 -32.16 -14.20
C LYS A 39 -31.16 -32.29 -13.95
N GLU A 40 -31.58 -32.34 -12.71
CA GLU A 40 -32.96 -32.52 -12.29
C GLU A 40 -33.77 -31.22 -12.21
N ILE A 41 -33.17 -30.03 -12.48
CA ILE A 41 -33.94 -28.79 -12.57
C ILE A 41 -35.11 -29.01 -13.53
N PRO A 42 -36.39 -28.94 -13.07
CA PRO A 42 -37.53 -29.28 -13.88
C PRO A 42 -37.76 -28.22 -14.97
N ASP A 43 -38.44 -28.65 -16.03
CA ASP A 43 -38.81 -27.78 -17.15
C ASP A 43 -39.89 -26.74 -16.75
N GLN A 44 -40.72 -27.10 -15.78
CA GLN A 44 -41.75 -26.23 -15.19
C GLN A 44 -41.75 -26.45 -13.69
N ILE A 45 -41.76 -25.35 -12.94
CA ILE A 45 -41.76 -25.36 -11.48
C ILE A 45 -43.14 -24.93 -11.00
N THR A 46 -43.80 -25.85 -10.25
CA THR A 46 -45.00 -25.52 -9.50
C THR A 46 -44.62 -25.19 -8.07
N SER A 47 -45.23 -24.17 -7.49
CA SER A 47 -44.91 -23.62 -6.16
C SER A 47 -45.11 -24.59 -4.99
N THR A 48 -45.51 -25.83 -5.23
CA THR A 48 -45.82 -26.87 -4.22
C THR A 48 -44.92 -28.10 -4.34
N ASP A 49 -43.87 -28.06 -5.15
CA ASP A 49 -43.00 -29.21 -5.40
C ASP A 49 -41.92 -29.33 -4.30
N ALA A 50 -42.12 -30.32 -3.39
CA ALA A 50 -41.16 -30.56 -2.29
C ALA A 50 -39.76 -30.95 -2.78
N GLN A 51 -39.66 -31.71 -3.89
CA GLN A 51 -38.37 -32.08 -4.46
C GLN A 51 -37.60 -30.86 -5.00
N TYR A 52 -38.34 -29.90 -5.53
CA TYR A 52 -37.72 -28.63 -5.95
C TYR A 52 -37.07 -27.87 -4.81
N TYR A 53 -37.71 -27.79 -3.64
CA TYR A 53 -37.17 -27.08 -2.50
C TYR A 53 -35.89 -27.74 -1.95
N GLU A 54 -35.84 -29.07 -1.93
CA GLU A 54 -34.63 -29.80 -1.51
C GLU A 54 -33.47 -29.57 -2.47
N MET A 55 -33.75 -29.68 -3.77
CA MET A 55 -32.78 -29.38 -4.82
C MET A 55 -32.28 -27.89 -4.72
N GLU A 56 -33.19 -26.95 -4.58
CA GLU A 56 -32.86 -25.52 -4.42
C GLU A 56 -31.94 -25.29 -3.23
N GLN A 57 -32.27 -25.83 -2.07
CA GLN A 57 -31.45 -25.70 -0.86
C GLN A 57 -30.04 -26.27 -1.09
N THR A 58 -29.92 -27.42 -1.72
CA THR A 58 -28.63 -28.05 -2.02
C THR A 58 -27.79 -27.17 -2.97
N LEU A 59 -28.40 -26.62 -4.01
CA LEU A 59 -27.70 -25.74 -4.96
C LEU A 59 -27.27 -24.43 -4.33
N ARG A 60 -28.10 -23.85 -3.46
CA ARG A 60 -27.77 -22.62 -2.71
C ARG A 60 -26.58 -22.86 -1.78
N GLU A 61 -26.59 -23.95 -1.01
CA GLU A 61 -25.51 -24.25 -0.08
C GLU A 61 -24.19 -24.51 -0.82
N ARG A 62 -24.24 -25.25 -1.93
CA ARG A 62 -23.08 -25.41 -2.79
C ARG A 62 -22.54 -24.08 -3.31
N ASN A 63 -23.40 -23.20 -3.82
CA ASN A 63 -23.00 -21.88 -4.30
C ASN A 63 -22.33 -21.07 -3.19
N ARG A 64 -22.81 -21.18 -1.93
CA ARG A 64 -22.21 -20.58 -0.76
C ARG A 64 -20.81 -21.12 -0.48
N VAL A 65 -20.62 -22.44 -0.55
CA VAL A 65 -19.29 -23.07 -0.36
C VAL A 65 -18.31 -22.63 -1.44
N LEU A 66 -18.74 -22.57 -2.71
CA LEU A 66 -17.90 -22.06 -3.80
C LEU A 66 -17.49 -20.61 -3.59
N LYS A 67 -18.40 -19.76 -3.13
CA LYS A 67 -18.10 -18.35 -2.81
C LYS A 67 -17.07 -18.20 -1.69
N ILE A 68 -17.09 -19.07 -0.70
CA ILE A 68 -16.07 -19.10 0.37
C ILE A 68 -14.69 -19.43 -0.19
N ARG A 69 -14.61 -20.32 -1.18
CA ARG A 69 -13.36 -20.74 -1.82
C ARG A 69 -12.77 -19.65 -2.73
N TYR A 70 -13.63 -18.92 -3.44
CA TYR A 70 -13.24 -17.88 -4.42
C TYR A 70 -13.70 -16.50 -3.94
N HIS A 71 -12.84 -15.79 -3.22
CA HIS A 71 -13.19 -14.54 -2.53
C HIS A 71 -13.53 -13.37 -3.47
N GLU A 72 -13.02 -13.41 -4.69
CA GLU A 72 -13.29 -12.39 -5.71
C GLU A 72 -14.67 -12.56 -6.34
N VAL A 73 -15.28 -13.73 -6.17
CA VAL A 73 -16.62 -14.03 -6.71
C VAL A 73 -17.70 -13.45 -5.82
N GLN A 74 -18.51 -12.58 -6.38
CA GLN A 74 -19.64 -11.97 -5.68
C GLN A 74 -20.79 -12.96 -5.48
N THR A 75 -21.10 -13.75 -6.49
CA THR A 75 -22.13 -14.81 -6.43
C THR A 75 -21.87 -15.90 -7.45
N PHE A 76 -22.21 -17.13 -7.09
CA PHE A 76 -22.41 -18.25 -8.02
C PHE A 76 -23.88 -18.42 -8.32
N PHE A 77 -24.20 -18.88 -9.53
CA PHE A 77 -25.56 -19.06 -9.96
C PHE A 77 -25.78 -20.33 -10.80
N VAL A 78 -27.01 -20.81 -10.75
CA VAL A 78 -27.53 -21.81 -11.66
C VAL A 78 -28.80 -21.25 -12.30
N TYR A 79 -28.91 -21.34 -13.61
CA TYR A 79 -30.08 -20.87 -14.36
C TYR A 79 -30.68 -22.01 -15.19
N GLY A 80 -31.96 -22.26 -14.95
CA GLY A 80 -32.80 -23.18 -15.75
C GLY A 80 -33.57 -22.39 -16.79
N GLN A 81 -33.17 -22.51 -18.08
CA GLN A 81 -33.75 -21.72 -19.16
C GLN A 81 -35.24 -22.00 -19.39
N LYS A 82 -35.65 -23.30 -19.34
CA LYS A 82 -37.04 -23.69 -19.57
C LYS A 82 -37.98 -23.23 -18.46
N ALA A 83 -37.56 -23.44 -17.22
CA ALA A 83 -38.28 -22.99 -16.03
C ALA A 83 -38.16 -21.49 -15.77
N ASN A 84 -37.22 -20.81 -16.45
CA ASN A 84 -36.88 -19.41 -16.25
C ASN A 84 -36.59 -19.07 -14.78
N VAL A 85 -35.78 -19.89 -14.14
CA VAL A 85 -35.44 -19.79 -12.73
C VAL A 85 -33.95 -19.57 -12.57
N LEU A 86 -33.56 -18.60 -11.71
CA LEU A 86 -32.20 -18.32 -11.31
C LEU A 86 -32.02 -18.62 -9.82
N ILE A 87 -31.09 -19.52 -9.50
CA ILE A 87 -30.72 -19.91 -8.13
C ILE A 87 -29.34 -19.39 -7.84
N THR A 88 -29.21 -18.58 -6.80
CA THR A 88 -27.93 -17.99 -6.33
C THR A 88 -27.63 -18.45 -4.90
N ASP A 89 -26.47 -18.05 -4.36
CA ASP A 89 -26.13 -18.24 -2.94
C ASP A 89 -27.05 -17.46 -1.98
N SER A 90 -27.67 -16.38 -2.46
CA SER A 90 -28.58 -15.53 -1.66
C SER A 90 -30.05 -15.88 -1.79
N GLY A 91 -30.45 -16.66 -2.79
CA GLY A 91 -31.84 -17.05 -2.98
C GLY A 91 -32.18 -17.47 -4.42
N THR A 92 -33.47 -17.83 -4.60
CA THR A 92 -34.05 -18.24 -5.88
C THR A 92 -34.88 -17.12 -6.45
N MET A 93 -34.86 -17.00 -7.76
CA MET A 93 -35.57 -15.97 -8.50
C MET A 93 -36.32 -16.56 -9.68
N PHE A 94 -37.54 -16.10 -9.82
CA PHE A 94 -38.41 -16.35 -10.97
C PHE A 94 -38.68 -15.01 -11.68
N THR A 95 -39.05 -15.05 -12.94
CA THR A 95 -39.36 -13.86 -13.74
C THR A 95 -40.45 -12.96 -13.12
N GLU A 96 -41.32 -13.55 -12.30
CA GLU A 96 -42.47 -12.86 -11.71
C GLU A 96 -42.24 -12.43 -10.24
N SER A 97 -41.04 -12.69 -9.67
CA SER A 97 -40.76 -12.41 -8.25
C SER A 97 -40.64 -10.92 -7.99
N LYS A 98 -41.44 -10.42 -7.04
CA LYS A 98 -41.30 -9.07 -6.50
C LYS A 98 -40.23 -9.10 -5.39
N GLY A 99 -39.24 -8.19 -5.43
CA GLY A 99 -38.18 -8.07 -4.39
C GLY A 99 -36.80 -8.57 -4.78
N MET A 100 -36.53 -8.63 -6.04
CA MET A 100 -35.23 -8.96 -6.60
C MET A 100 -34.13 -7.97 -6.21
N THR A 101 -32.93 -8.46 -5.87
CA THR A 101 -31.76 -7.59 -5.88
C THR A 101 -31.47 -7.16 -7.32
N THR A 102 -31.05 -5.92 -7.50
CA THR A 102 -30.77 -5.32 -8.82
C THR A 102 -29.80 -6.18 -9.66
N LEU A 103 -28.79 -6.75 -9.02
CA LEU A 103 -27.82 -7.64 -9.68
C LEU A 103 -28.46 -8.90 -10.24
N ASN A 104 -29.35 -9.55 -9.49
CA ASN A 104 -30.00 -10.78 -9.92
C ASN A 104 -30.98 -10.52 -11.08
N GLN A 105 -31.69 -9.38 -11.08
CA GLN A 105 -32.54 -8.97 -12.21
C GLN A 105 -31.75 -8.81 -13.51
N MET A 106 -30.62 -8.09 -13.41
CA MET A 106 -29.72 -7.91 -14.54
C MET A 106 -29.20 -9.25 -15.07
N LEU A 107 -28.72 -10.09 -14.14
CA LEU A 107 -28.16 -11.40 -14.49
C LEU A 107 -29.21 -12.25 -15.18
N MET A 108 -30.45 -12.29 -14.68
CA MET A 108 -31.54 -13.04 -15.29
C MET A 108 -31.87 -12.52 -16.69
N SER A 109 -32.01 -11.20 -16.86
CA SER A 109 -32.24 -10.59 -18.17
C SER A 109 -31.13 -10.89 -19.18
N TYR A 110 -29.88 -10.81 -18.72
CA TYR A 110 -28.70 -11.13 -19.52
C TYR A 110 -28.74 -12.61 -19.99
N LEU A 111 -28.98 -13.53 -19.05
CA LEU A 111 -29.03 -14.98 -19.35
C LEU A 111 -30.16 -15.33 -20.28
N GLN A 112 -31.34 -14.73 -20.14
CA GLN A 112 -32.45 -14.92 -21.08
C GLN A 112 -32.09 -14.59 -22.53
N ILE A 113 -31.36 -13.46 -22.73
CA ILE A 113 -30.91 -13.03 -24.06
C ILE A 113 -29.83 -13.98 -24.61
N MET A 114 -28.85 -14.33 -23.80
CA MET A 114 -27.68 -15.08 -24.26
C MET A 114 -27.97 -16.54 -24.51
N THR A 115 -28.86 -17.16 -23.70
CA THR A 115 -29.19 -18.58 -23.82
C THR A 115 -30.26 -18.90 -24.89
N SER A 116 -30.87 -17.87 -25.48
CA SER A 116 -31.78 -18.05 -26.63
C SER A 116 -31.09 -18.66 -27.85
N LYS A 117 -29.75 -18.65 -27.91
CA LYS A 117 -28.94 -19.31 -28.95
C LYS A 117 -28.47 -20.66 -28.41
N ASP A 118 -28.97 -21.75 -28.95
CA ASP A 118 -28.67 -23.16 -28.56
C ASP A 118 -27.19 -23.56 -28.80
N SER A 119 -26.23 -22.84 -28.26
CA SER A 119 -24.81 -23.20 -28.39
C SER A 119 -24.20 -23.52 -27.01
N ILE A 120 -23.57 -24.70 -26.93
CA ILE A 120 -22.68 -25.03 -25.81
C ILE A 120 -21.51 -24.06 -25.88
N SER A 121 -21.36 -23.19 -24.89
CA SER A 121 -20.22 -22.29 -24.85
C SER A 121 -19.83 -21.92 -23.41
N THR A 122 -18.54 -21.97 -23.17
CA THR A 122 -17.93 -21.33 -22.00
C THR A 122 -17.56 -19.92 -22.41
N GLN A 123 -18.08 -18.93 -21.74
CA GLN A 123 -17.73 -17.53 -22.01
C GLN A 123 -17.44 -16.78 -20.73
N TRP A 124 -16.41 -15.97 -20.80
CA TRP A 124 -16.17 -14.90 -19.86
C TRP A 124 -16.42 -13.57 -20.57
N THR A 125 -17.24 -12.73 -20.01
CA THR A 125 -17.59 -11.44 -20.61
C THR A 125 -17.71 -10.36 -19.54
N VAL A 126 -17.61 -9.10 -19.96
CA VAL A 126 -17.87 -7.96 -19.09
C VAL A 126 -19.23 -7.39 -19.37
N ILE A 127 -19.99 -7.16 -18.33
CA ILE A 127 -21.29 -6.48 -18.39
C ILE A 127 -21.28 -5.30 -17.43
N THR A 128 -21.83 -4.17 -17.85
CA THR A 128 -22.01 -2.97 -17.04
C THR A 128 -23.44 -2.91 -16.56
N PHE A 129 -23.63 -2.66 -15.28
CA PHE A 129 -24.94 -2.46 -14.71
C PHE A 129 -24.92 -1.33 -13.68
N GLY A 130 -25.71 -0.27 -13.93
CA GLY A 130 -25.60 0.97 -13.19
C GLY A 130 -24.21 1.57 -13.36
N ASP A 131 -23.57 1.87 -12.24
CA ASP A 131 -22.21 2.41 -12.18
C ASP A 131 -21.13 1.33 -11.98
N ASP A 132 -21.54 0.06 -11.92
CA ASP A 132 -20.65 -1.06 -11.64
C ASP A 132 -20.40 -1.92 -12.88
N ASP A 133 -19.16 -2.36 -13.04
CA ASP A 133 -18.76 -3.34 -14.06
C ASP A 133 -18.54 -4.72 -13.43
N TYR A 134 -19.08 -5.75 -14.11
CA TYR A 134 -19.01 -7.13 -13.66
C TYR A 134 -18.39 -8.04 -14.72
N ILE A 135 -17.56 -8.97 -14.28
CA ILE A 135 -17.07 -10.06 -15.09
C ILE A 135 -17.99 -11.25 -14.83
N VAL A 136 -18.66 -11.76 -15.85
CA VAL A 136 -19.53 -12.92 -15.77
C VAL A 136 -18.91 -14.08 -16.52
N GLY A 137 -18.68 -15.18 -15.80
CA GLY A 137 -18.25 -16.45 -16.36
C GLY A 137 -19.38 -17.45 -16.32
N TRP A 138 -19.65 -18.16 -17.42
CA TRP A 138 -20.70 -19.14 -17.45
C TRP A 138 -20.41 -20.28 -18.41
N TYR A 139 -21.02 -21.44 -18.10
CA TYR A 139 -21.04 -22.63 -18.96
C TYR A 139 -22.49 -23.10 -19.13
N ALA A 140 -22.88 -23.37 -20.38
CA ALA A 140 -24.24 -23.79 -20.73
C ALA A 140 -24.25 -25.15 -21.41
N LYS A 141 -25.21 -26.01 -21.03
CA LYS A 141 -25.47 -27.31 -21.64
C LYS A 141 -26.92 -27.73 -21.38
N ASN A 142 -27.59 -28.25 -22.38
CA ASN A 142 -28.96 -28.79 -22.25
C ASN A 142 -29.96 -27.79 -21.62
N LYS A 143 -29.94 -26.55 -22.08
CA LYS A 143 -30.79 -25.45 -21.56
C LYS A 143 -30.61 -25.14 -20.06
N LYS A 144 -29.49 -25.52 -19.49
CA LYS A 144 -29.09 -25.21 -18.13
C LYS A 144 -27.77 -24.45 -18.18
N VAL A 145 -27.61 -23.48 -17.29
CA VAL A 145 -26.43 -22.64 -17.21
C VAL A 145 -25.95 -22.62 -15.78
N ILE A 146 -24.66 -22.78 -15.59
CA ILE A 146 -23.98 -22.54 -14.32
C ILE A 146 -22.94 -21.45 -14.51
N GLY A 147 -22.77 -20.60 -13.55
CA GLY A 147 -21.80 -19.53 -13.69
C GLY A 147 -21.49 -18.78 -12.39
N CYS A 148 -20.68 -17.74 -12.54
CA CYS A 148 -20.33 -16.84 -11.46
C CYS A 148 -20.25 -15.39 -11.94
N VAL A 149 -20.35 -14.47 -10.99
CA VAL A 149 -20.21 -13.03 -11.18
C VAL A 149 -19.09 -12.52 -10.31
N ILE A 150 -18.15 -11.82 -10.89
CA ILE A 150 -17.06 -11.14 -10.21
C ILE A 150 -17.27 -9.62 -10.34
N ASN A 151 -17.26 -8.91 -9.23
CA ASN A 151 -17.36 -7.45 -9.24
C ASN A 151 -15.98 -6.84 -9.52
N LEU A 152 -15.87 -6.08 -10.60
CA LEU A 152 -14.60 -5.47 -11.00
C LEU A 152 -14.10 -4.43 -9.99
N ASN A 153 -15.01 -3.72 -9.32
CA ASN A 153 -14.65 -2.78 -8.26
C ASN A 153 -13.96 -3.47 -7.06
N LEU A 154 -14.33 -4.73 -6.75
CA LEU A 154 -13.68 -5.49 -5.70
C LEU A 154 -12.23 -5.81 -6.08
N ILE A 155 -11.98 -6.20 -7.33
CA ILE A 155 -10.63 -6.41 -7.86
C ILE A 155 -9.79 -5.12 -7.75
N PHE A 156 -10.35 -3.99 -8.19
CA PHE A 156 -9.65 -2.72 -8.14
C PHE A 156 -9.34 -2.26 -6.72
N ARG A 157 -10.28 -2.42 -5.78
CA ARG A 157 -10.06 -2.11 -4.35
C ARG A 157 -8.96 -2.99 -3.75
N THR A 158 -8.94 -4.28 -4.09
CA THR A 158 -7.90 -5.18 -3.59
C THR A 158 -6.52 -4.83 -4.16
N ILE A 159 -6.43 -4.48 -5.44
CA ILE A 159 -5.17 -3.99 -6.04
C ILE A 159 -4.72 -2.71 -5.32
N ARG A 160 -5.62 -1.74 -5.15
CA ARG A 160 -5.32 -0.48 -4.47
C ARG A 160 -4.85 -0.70 -3.03
N ALA A 161 -5.52 -1.55 -2.26
CA ALA A 161 -5.13 -1.87 -0.88
C ALA A 161 -3.73 -2.54 -0.80
N LYS A 162 -3.38 -3.38 -1.78
CA LYS A 162 -2.06 -4.02 -1.86
C LYS A 162 -0.94 -3.06 -2.32
N THR A 163 -1.30 -1.92 -2.89
CA THR A 163 -0.39 -0.89 -3.41
C THR A 163 -0.61 0.46 -2.73
N GLU A 164 -1.18 0.46 -1.51
CA GLU A 164 -1.63 1.66 -0.77
C GLU A 164 -0.51 2.68 -0.52
N GLU A 165 0.73 2.22 -0.41
CA GLU A 165 1.92 3.07 -0.25
C GLU A 165 2.24 3.92 -1.48
N TYR A 166 1.56 3.67 -2.61
CA TYR A 166 1.80 4.31 -3.90
C TYR A 166 0.49 4.85 -4.49
N ASP A 167 0.55 5.96 -5.18
CA ASP A 167 -0.62 6.51 -5.87
C ASP A 167 -0.87 5.74 -7.18
N VAL A 168 -1.53 4.58 -7.05
CA VAL A 168 -1.83 3.66 -8.15
C VAL A 168 -3.31 3.68 -8.46
N ILE A 169 -3.63 3.90 -9.73
CA ILE A 169 -5.01 3.86 -10.23
C ILE A 169 -5.19 2.62 -11.11
N PRO A 170 -5.90 1.58 -10.61
CA PRO A 170 -6.24 0.44 -11.43
C PRO A 170 -7.40 0.76 -12.38
N PHE A 171 -7.32 0.25 -13.62
CA PHE A 171 -8.40 0.28 -14.60
C PHE A 171 -8.31 -0.93 -15.51
N MET A 172 -9.41 -1.29 -16.15
CA MET A 172 -9.46 -2.39 -17.11
C MET A 172 -9.80 -1.87 -18.50
N VAL A 173 -9.24 -2.52 -19.51
CA VAL A 173 -9.65 -2.36 -20.90
C VAL A 173 -10.14 -3.71 -21.38
N ASP A 174 -11.43 -3.80 -21.76
CA ASP A 174 -12.02 -5.05 -22.25
C ASP A 174 -11.52 -5.42 -23.66
N ALA A 175 -11.91 -6.61 -24.13
CA ALA A 175 -11.53 -7.09 -25.46
C ALA A 175 -12.07 -6.21 -26.61
N ARG A 176 -13.05 -5.34 -26.33
CA ARG A 176 -13.64 -4.38 -27.29
C ARG A 176 -12.99 -3.00 -27.20
N GLY A 177 -12.00 -2.80 -26.33
CA GLY A 177 -11.34 -1.52 -26.09
C GLY A 177 -12.11 -0.56 -25.18
N ARG A 178 -13.17 -1.01 -24.49
CA ARG A 178 -13.91 -0.20 -23.53
C ARG A 178 -13.10 -0.08 -22.23
N VAL A 179 -12.99 1.13 -21.74
CA VAL A 179 -12.28 1.44 -20.50
C VAL A 179 -13.26 1.41 -19.33
N MET A 180 -12.86 0.70 -18.29
CA MET A 180 -13.61 0.56 -17.04
C MET A 180 -12.74 1.01 -15.88
N THR A 181 -13.29 1.85 -15.02
CA THR A 181 -12.62 2.41 -13.85
C THR A 181 -13.43 2.12 -12.60
N GLN A 182 -12.81 2.23 -11.44
CA GLN A 182 -13.53 2.16 -10.18
C GLN A 182 -14.53 3.33 -10.07
N ALA A 183 -15.69 3.08 -9.48
CA ALA A 183 -16.79 4.06 -9.41
C ALA A 183 -16.39 5.38 -8.73
N ASP A 184 -15.51 5.31 -7.72
CA ASP A 184 -15.00 6.48 -6.97
C ASP A 184 -13.79 7.16 -7.62
N THR A 185 -13.36 6.72 -8.81
CA THR A 185 -12.27 7.37 -9.54
C THR A 185 -12.68 8.78 -9.96
N SER A 186 -11.88 9.79 -9.63
CA SER A 186 -12.16 11.18 -9.99
C SER A 186 -12.25 11.38 -11.51
N GLU A 187 -13.10 12.28 -11.97
CA GLU A 187 -13.28 12.54 -13.41
C GLU A 187 -12.00 12.97 -14.12
N LYS A 188 -11.13 13.69 -13.42
CA LYS A 188 -9.81 14.06 -13.95
C LYS A 188 -9.02 12.83 -14.37
N TYR A 189 -8.97 11.81 -13.52
CA TYR A 189 -8.24 10.57 -13.82
C TYR A 189 -8.98 9.70 -14.84
N LYS A 190 -10.32 9.68 -14.83
CA LYS A 190 -11.10 9.00 -15.87
C LYS A 190 -10.74 9.50 -17.27
N ASN A 191 -10.68 10.82 -17.46
CA ASN A 191 -10.31 11.42 -18.72
C ASN A 191 -8.85 11.10 -19.13
N GLU A 192 -7.91 11.13 -18.18
CA GLU A 192 -6.52 10.76 -18.42
C GLU A 192 -6.35 9.30 -18.85
N ILE A 193 -7.10 8.39 -18.22
CA ILE A 193 -7.12 6.96 -18.55
C ILE A 193 -7.70 6.73 -19.94
N ILE A 194 -8.80 7.41 -20.28
CA ILE A 194 -9.43 7.31 -21.60
C ILE A 194 -8.47 7.81 -22.70
N ASP A 195 -7.82 8.93 -22.48
CA ASP A 195 -6.84 9.48 -23.41
C ASP A 195 -5.64 8.57 -23.60
N PHE A 196 -5.15 7.97 -22.51
CA PHE A 196 -4.07 6.98 -22.56
C PHE A 196 -4.48 5.74 -23.34
N SER A 197 -5.67 5.20 -23.09
CA SER A 197 -6.19 4.00 -23.75
C SER A 197 -6.34 4.21 -25.28
N LYS A 198 -6.77 5.40 -25.71
CA LYS A 198 -6.96 5.74 -27.13
C LYS A 198 -5.65 6.04 -27.84
N ALA A 199 -4.70 6.68 -27.17
CA ALA A 199 -3.49 7.21 -27.80
C ALA A 199 -2.32 6.23 -27.82
N GLY A 200 -2.33 5.19 -26.96
CA GLY A 200 -1.21 4.25 -26.81
C GLY A 200 0.12 4.90 -26.41
N LYS A 201 0.11 6.17 -26.03
CA LYS A 201 1.30 6.98 -25.77
C LYS A 201 1.56 7.05 -24.26
N LYS A 202 2.83 6.83 -23.89
CA LYS A 202 3.33 7.19 -22.57
C LYS A 202 3.11 8.68 -22.35
N LYS A 203 2.25 9.06 -21.42
CA LYS A 203 2.17 10.44 -20.96
C LYS A 203 3.47 10.74 -20.19
N LYS A 204 4.02 11.92 -20.35
CA LYS A 204 5.34 12.33 -19.87
C LYS A 204 5.59 12.07 -18.37
N ASN A 205 4.53 11.81 -17.59
CA ASN A 205 4.55 11.72 -16.14
C ASN A 205 3.77 10.53 -15.53
N ALA A 206 3.40 9.49 -16.27
CA ALA A 206 2.75 8.32 -15.70
C ALA A 206 3.30 7.04 -16.32
N THR A 207 3.57 6.04 -15.49
CA THR A 207 3.96 4.69 -15.94
C THR A 207 2.73 3.80 -15.89
N VAL A 208 2.46 3.03 -16.96
CA VAL A 208 1.34 2.09 -17.00
C VAL A 208 1.86 0.68 -17.20
N TYR A 209 1.47 -0.20 -16.30
CA TYR A 209 1.71 -1.63 -16.35
C TYR A 209 0.44 -2.35 -16.80
N SER A 210 0.55 -3.26 -17.76
CA SER A 210 -0.59 -3.99 -18.34
C SER A 210 -0.46 -5.48 -18.14
N TYR A 211 -1.52 -6.12 -17.65
CA TYR A 211 -1.58 -7.56 -17.39
C TYR A 211 -2.83 -8.14 -18.04
N GLN A 212 -2.68 -9.26 -18.73
CA GLN A 212 -3.79 -9.94 -19.38
C GLN A 212 -4.69 -10.61 -18.34
N LEU A 213 -6.00 -10.40 -18.43
CA LEU A 213 -7.01 -11.06 -17.61
C LEU A 213 -7.83 -12.02 -18.48
N GLY A 214 -7.41 -13.27 -18.54
CA GLY A 214 -8.06 -14.30 -19.35
C GLY A 214 -8.30 -13.84 -20.79
N THR A 215 -9.51 -14.09 -21.29
CA THR A 215 -10.02 -13.61 -22.59
C THR A 215 -10.82 -12.32 -22.46
N VAL A 216 -11.01 -11.83 -21.24
CA VAL A 216 -11.94 -10.73 -20.91
C VAL A 216 -11.35 -9.36 -21.28
N GLY A 217 -10.05 -9.20 -21.07
CA GLY A 217 -9.38 -7.92 -21.35
C GLY A 217 -8.03 -7.79 -20.66
N LYS A 218 -7.63 -6.54 -20.36
CA LYS A 218 -6.37 -6.22 -19.70
C LYS A 218 -6.61 -5.34 -18.49
N ILE A 219 -6.06 -5.75 -17.35
CA ILE A 219 -5.94 -4.87 -16.17
C ILE A 219 -4.70 -4.02 -16.34
N ASN A 220 -4.86 -2.72 -16.21
CA ASN A 220 -3.81 -1.74 -16.30
C ASN A 220 -3.70 -1.00 -14.98
N LEU A 221 -2.47 -0.66 -14.61
CA LEU A 221 -2.14 0.09 -13.41
C LEU A 221 -1.41 1.35 -13.82
N MET A 222 -2.06 2.48 -13.61
CA MET A 222 -1.44 3.79 -13.81
C MET A 222 -0.79 4.22 -12.50
N VAL A 223 0.53 4.33 -12.50
CA VAL A 223 1.33 4.86 -11.39
C VAL A 223 1.56 6.34 -11.64
N LEU A 224 1.07 7.17 -10.72
CA LEU A 224 1.23 8.62 -10.79
C LEU A 224 2.55 9.03 -10.13
N PRO A 225 3.36 9.90 -10.77
CA PRO A 225 4.53 10.46 -10.12
C PRO A 225 4.10 11.50 -9.08
N GLY A 226 4.66 11.42 -7.88
CA GLY A 226 4.51 12.44 -6.84
C GLY A 226 3.49 12.13 -5.74
N GLY A 227 2.78 11.01 -5.80
CA GLY A 227 1.97 10.54 -4.67
C GLY A 227 2.66 9.38 -3.97
N GLY A 228 3.07 9.54 -2.74
CA GLY A 228 3.52 8.41 -1.94
C GLY A 228 4.85 8.61 -1.22
N ILE A 229 5.38 7.52 -0.67
CA ILE A 229 6.57 7.43 0.17
C ILE A 229 7.80 8.12 -0.43
N LEU A 230 7.97 8.12 -1.77
CA LEU A 230 9.12 8.73 -2.44
C LEU A 230 9.21 10.25 -2.25
N GLU A 231 8.09 10.96 -2.23
CA GLU A 231 8.06 12.41 -1.98
C GLU A 231 8.37 12.71 -0.52
N ASN A 232 7.83 11.92 0.40
CA ASN A 232 8.13 12.00 1.82
C ASN A 232 9.59 11.63 2.13
N VAL A 233 10.17 10.64 1.43
CA VAL A 233 11.60 10.28 1.56
C VAL A 233 12.51 11.39 1.07
N LEU A 234 12.19 12.07 -0.03
CA LEU A 234 12.94 13.23 -0.52
C LEU A 234 12.90 14.39 0.49
N ILE A 235 11.72 14.69 1.04
CA ILE A 235 11.56 15.72 2.08
C ILE A 235 12.36 15.35 3.34
N MET A 236 12.29 14.08 3.79
CA MET A 236 13.09 13.59 4.91
C MET A 236 14.60 13.68 4.63
N GLN A 237 15.06 13.34 3.43
CA GLN A 237 16.47 13.47 3.06
C GLN A 237 16.94 14.93 3.09
N ILE A 238 16.16 15.85 2.54
CA ILE A 238 16.45 17.28 2.59
C ILE A 238 16.48 17.78 4.04
N ALA A 239 15.50 17.40 4.87
CA ALA A 239 15.46 17.76 6.28
C ALA A 239 16.69 17.24 7.04
N PHE A 240 17.13 16.03 6.74
CA PHE A 240 18.33 15.43 7.36
C PHE A 240 19.61 16.17 6.95
N VAL A 241 19.75 16.54 5.67
CA VAL A 241 20.89 17.33 5.18
C VAL A 241 20.92 18.71 5.83
N VAL A 242 19.77 19.37 5.96
CA VAL A 242 19.65 20.67 6.65
C VAL A 242 20.03 20.53 8.12
N LEU A 243 19.58 19.47 8.80
CA LEU A 243 19.92 19.20 10.20
C LEU A 243 21.44 19.05 10.39
N ILE A 244 22.10 18.28 9.52
CA ILE A 244 23.57 18.12 9.53
C ILE A 244 24.26 19.47 9.31
N ALA A 245 23.80 20.27 8.35
CA ALA A 245 24.38 21.58 8.08
C ALA A 245 24.26 22.52 9.29
N VAL A 246 23.12 22.56 9.96
CA VAL A 246 22.92 23.34 11.19
C VAL A 246 23.87 22.87 12.29
N LEU A 247 24.00 21.55 12.48
CA LEU A 247 24.90 20.99 13.49
C LEU A 247 26.36 21.36 13.23
N LEU A 248 26.81 21.31 11.98
CA LEU A 248 28.17 21.76 11.60
C LEU A 248 28.40 23.26 11.87
N ILE A 249 27.39 24.09 11.61
CA ILE A 249 27.46 25.51 11.90
C ILE A 249 27.61 25.76 13.42
N VAL A 250 26.80 25.07 14.23
CA VAL A 250 26.89 25.17 15.70
C VAL A 250 28.25 24.72 16.20
N CYS A 251 28.77 23.59 15.73
CA CYS A 251 30.12 23.13 16.09
C CYS A 251 31.20 24.15 15.69
N ALA A 252 31.12 24.77 14.51
CA ALA A 252 32.07 25.77 14.07
C ALA A 252 32.03 27.04 14.98
N LEU A 253 30.82 27.46 15.38
CA LEU A 253 30.67 28.59 16.33
C LEU A 253 31.22 28.27 17.70
N GLU A 254 30.98 27.04 18.21
CA GLU A 254 31.55 26.62 19.50
C GLU A 254 33.09 26.56 19.46
N ILE A 255 33.67 26.01 18.39
CA ILE A 255 35.11 25.94 18.19
C ILE A 255 35.70 27.35 18.15
N THR A 256 35.06 28.27 17.41
CA THR A 256 35.51 29.66 17.32
C THR A 256 35.42 30.38 18.68
N ALA A 257 34.30 30.15 19.39
CA ALA A 257 34.14 30.72 20.73
C ALA A 257 35.17 30.17 21.73
N TYR A 258 35.48 28.87 21.63
CA TYR A 258 36.52 28.24 22.46
C TYR A 258 37.91 28.80 22.15
N TYR A 259 38.24 29.01 20.87
CA TYR A 259 39.50 29.61 20.45
C TYR A 259 39.66 31.00 21.05
N HIS A 260 38.70 31.90 20.89
CA HIS A 260 38.79 33.27 21.39
C HIS A 260 38.70 33.38 22.91
N ARG A 261 37.99 32.51 23.60
CA ARG A 261 37.83 32.58 25.07
C ARG A 261 38.95 31.91 25.85
N ILE A 262 39.62 30.92 25.26
CA ILE A 262 40.58 30.10 25.99
C ILE A 262 41.96 30.09 25.32
N LEU A 263 42.05 29.76 24.04
CA LEU A 263 43.35 29.62 23.39
C LEU A 263 44.07 30.97 23.20
N GLU A 264 43.39 31.96 22.69
CA GLU A 264 43.98 33.28 22.44
C GLU A 264 44.50 33.96 23.73
N PRO A 265 43.75 33.96 24.86
CA PRO A 265 44.27 34.47 26.12
C PRO A 265 45.47 33.67 26.67
N LEU A 266 45.47 32.34 26.47
CA LEU A 266 46.56 31.46 26.90
C LEU A 266 47.86 31.74 26.11
N GLU A 267 47.73 31.93 24.79
CA GLU A 267 48.86 32.25 23.92
C GLU A 267 49.45 33.64 24.26
N LYS A 268 48.61 34.66 24.46
CA LYS A 268 49.02 35.98 24.92
C LYS A 268 49.66 35.91 26.27
N PHE A 269 49.21 35.03 27.15
CA PHE A 269 49.84 34.85 28.48
C PHE A 269 51.20 34.18 28.36
N GLY A 270 51.34 33.14 27.48
CA GLY A 270 52.62 32.49 27.20
C GLY A 270 53.65 33.46 26.65
N GLN A 271 53.28 34.37 25.74
CA GLN A 271 54.13 35.40 25.17
C GLN A 271 54.60 36.40 26.24
N LYS A 272 53.68 36.85 27.12
CA LYS A 272 54.05 37.73 28.22
C LYS A 272 54.99 37.10 29.24
N LEU A 273 54.84 35.79 29.49
CA LEU A 273 55.79 35.07 30.36
C LEU A 273 57.18 34.97 29.71
N GLU A 274 57.26 34.75 28.42
CA GLU A 274 58.55 34.71 27.70
C GLU A 274 59.19 36.07 27.60
N GLU A 275 58.45 37.20 27.51
CA GLU A 275 58.91 38.51 27.56
C GLU A 275 59.48 38.85 28.95
N LEU A 276 58.76 38.47 30.02
CA LEU A 276 59.25 38.69 31.41
C LEU A 276 60.47 37.84 31.71
N GLU A 277 60.65 36.66 31.20
CA GLU A 277 61.80 35.81 31.33
C GLU A 277 63.02 36.44 30.63
N LYS A 278 62.84 37.09 29.48
CA LYS A 278 63.91 37.85 28.78
C LYS A 278 64.27 39.10 29.45
N GLU A 279 63.33 39.86 30.03
CA GLU A 279 63.62 41.11 30.82
C GLU A 279 64.32 40.76 32.12
N GLN A 280 64.01 39.66 32.79
CA GLN A 280 64.69 39.21 34.00
C GLN A 280 66.18 38.85 33.77
N SER A 281 66.49 38.40 32.54
CA SER A 281 67.86 38.07 32.15
C SER A 281 68.74 39.35 31.89
N LEU A 282 68.16 40.58 31.86
CA LEU A 282 68.81 41.83 31.49
C LEU A 282 68.89 42.82 32.65
N ASN A 283 68.13 42.72 33.75
CA ASN A 283 68.11 43.64 34.86
C ASN A 283 68.23 42.92 36.21
N ASP A 284 69.39 43.02 36.80
CA ASP A 284 69.76 42.56 38.14
C ASP A 284 69.36 43.61 39.25
N ASP A 285 68.07 44.05 39.23
CA ASP A 285 67.53 44.91 40.26
C ASP A 285 66.22 44.38 40.80
N GLY A 286 66.33 43.65 41.89
CA GLY A 286 65.41 42.58 42.31
C GLY A 286 64.30 42.97 43.27
N SER A 287 63.60 44.13 43.21
CA SER A 287 62.54 44.36 44.21
C SER A 287 61.10 44.62 43.69
N ASN A 288 60.91 45.04 42.44
CA ASN A 288 59.55 45.32 41.93
C ASN A 288 58.94 44.18 41.11
N ASN A 289 59.73 43.29 40.53
CA ASN A 289 59.27 42.21 39.70
C ASN A 289 58.63 41.04 40.48
N LEU A 290 58.92 40.86 41.76
CA LEU A 290 58.39 39.82 42.62
C LEU A 290 56.84 39.97 42.83
N LEU A 291 56.37 41.24 43.01
CA LEU A 291 54.95 41.54 43.23
C LEU A 291 54.07 41.29 41.96
N GLU A 292 54.64 41.60 40.78
CA GLU A 292 53.97 41.34 39.52
C GLU A 292 53.89 39.82 39.17
N LEU A 293 54.98 39.09 39.45
CA LEU A 293 55.06 37.65 39.32
C LEU A 293 54.07 36.94 40.26
N GLU A 294 53.92 37.44 41.49
CA GLU A 294 52.98 36.91 42.49
C GLU A 294 51.52 37.15 42.05
N SER A 295 51.22 38.32 41.47
CA SER A 295 49.90 38.64 40.86
C SER A 295 49.60 37.78 39.66
N VAL A 296 50.58 37.54 38.79
CA VAL A 296 50.41 36.65 37.58
C VAL A 296 50.26 35.21 38.01
N SER A 297 51.05 34.74 38.99
CA SER A 297 50.91 33.38 39.55
C SER A 297 49.54 33.16 40.22
N GLY A 298 49.03 34.21 40.93
CA GLY A 298 47.70 34.20 41.52
C GLY A 298 46.57 34.01 40.45
N LYS A 299 46.65 34.83 39.39
CA LYS A 299 45.70 34.73 38.26
C LYS A 299 45.81 33.40 37.51
N PHE A 300 47.02 32.85 37.38
CA PHE A 300 47.22 31.54 36.77
C PHE A 300 46.63 30.41 37.63
N LYS A 301 46.82 30.44 38.94
CA LYS A 301 46.18 29.50 39.86
C LYS A 301 44.65 29.57 39.80
N GLU A 302 44.09 30.77 39.65
CA GLU A 302 42.65 30.97 39.49
C GLU A 302 42.14 30.41 38.16
N LEU A 303 42.87 30.62 37.06
CA LEU A 303 42.59 30.05 35.75
C LEU A 303 42.66 28.52 35.77
N LEU A 304 43.67 27.91 36.37
CA LEU A 304 43.76 26.45 36.54
C LEU A 304 42.60 25.88 37.34
N ARG A 305 42.17 26.57 38.42
CA ARG A 305 40.97 26.14 39.18
C ARG A 305 39.70 26.21 38.34
N LYS A 306 39.54 27.26 37.51
CA LYS A 306 38.39 27.36 36.59
C LYS A 306 38.41 26.25 35.55
N ILE A 307 39.58 25.95 34.97
CA ILE A 307 39.71 24.84 34.00
C ILE A 307 39.40 23.48 34.64
N GLN A 308 39.90 23.23 35.85
CA GLN A 308 39.59 22.02 36.61
C GLN A 308 38.11 21.90 36.94
N GLY A 309 37.47 23.02 37.35
CA GLY A 309 36.01 23.06 37.61
C GLY A 309 35.19 22.78 36.38
N LEU A 310 35.55 23.34 35.22
CA LEU A 310 34.89 23.08 33.95
C LEU A 310 35.07 21.63 33.51
N LYS A 311 36.25 21.03 33.70
CA LYS A 311 36.51 19.61 33.38
C LYS A 311 35.67 18.68 34.25
N ILE A 312 35.51 18.97 35.53
CA ILE A 312 34.62 18.20 36.43
C ILE A 312 33.17 18.32 35.99
N ALA A 313 32.69 19.53 35.67
CA ALA A 313 31.33 19.74 35.21
C ALA A 313 31.01 19.02 33.88
N ILE A 314 31.98 18.91 32.96
CA ILE A 314 31.85 18.14 31.73
C ILE A 314 31.72 16.63 32.04
N TYR A 315 32.59 16.10 32.91
CA TYR A 315 32.51 14.68 33.31
C TYR A 315 31.22 14.35 34.06
N GLU A 316 30.72 15.23 34.91
CA GLU A 316 29.46 15.05 35.61
C GLU A 316 28.28 15.04 34.63
N LYS A 317 28.31 15.88 33.59
CA LYS A 317 27.31 15.90 32.54
C LYS A 317 27.33 14.62 31.69
N GLU A 318 28.52 14.17 31.25
CA GLU A 318 28.66 12.89 30.50
C GLU A 318 28.19 11.68 31.34
N LEU A 319 28.49 11.67 32.63
CA LEU A 319 28.06 10.61 33.53
C LEU A 319 26.53 10.62 33.72
N ALA A 320 25.92 11.80 33.80
CA ALA A 320 24.45 11.93 33.86
C ALA A 320 23.77 11.48 32.57
N GLU A 321 24.32 11.80 31.41
CA GLU A 321 23.82 11.34 30.10
C GLU A 321 23.93 9.83 29.97
N GLN A 322 25.06 9.22 30.32
CA GLN A 322 25.22 7.76 30.32
C GLN A 322 24.27 7.05 31.29
N LYS A 323 24.00 7.65 32.44
CA LYS A 323 23.06 7.09 33.42
C LYS A 323 21.63 7.15 32.92
N ALA A 324 21.22 8.24 32.29
CA ALA A 324 19.90 8.40 31.68
C ALA A 324 19.70 7.40 30.51
N GLU A 325 20.73 7.17 29.71
CA GLU A 325 20.70 6.19 28.62
C GLU A 325 20.58 4.74 29.14
N LEU A 326 21.25 4.42 30.25
CA LEU A 326 21.14 3.13 30.92
C LEU A 326 19.76 2.92 31.55
N GLU A 327 19.17 3.92 32.18
CA GLU A 327 17.81 3.85 32.73
C GLU A 327 16.78 3.68 31.60
N TYR A 328 16.92 4.40 30.49
CA TYR A 328 16.06 4.27 29.32
C TYR A 328 16.11 2.85 28.71
N THR A 329 17.32 2.29 28.59
CA THR A 329 17.50 0.91 28.08
C THR A 329 16.96 -0.14 29.04
N GLN A 330 17.06 0.05 30.36
CA GLN A 330 16.46 -0.84 31.35
C GLN A 330 14.93 -0.78 31.37
N GLU A 331 14.34 0.39 31.15
CA GLU A 331 12.87 0.50 31.01
C GLU A 331 12.33 -0.17 29.75
N GLN A 332 13.07 -0.17 28.65
CA GLN A 332 12.69 -0.90 27.44
C GLN A 332 12.77 -2.43 27.58
N ILE A 333 13.64 -2.94 28.43
CA ILE A 333 13.82 -4.39 28.63
C ILE A 333 12.75 -4.98 29.59
N LYS A 334 12.22 -4.19 30.51
CA LYS A 334 11.23 -4.66 31.51
C LYS A 334 9.88 -5.16 30.97
N PRO A 335 9.29 -4.64 29.88
CA PRO A 335 7.98 -5.11 29.40
C PRO A 335 8.01 -6.43 28.63
N HIS A 336 9.18 -7.00 28.31
CA HIS A 336 9.24 -8.17 27.41
C HIS A 336 9.47 -9.51 28.15
N PHE A 337 9.55 -9.53 29.49
CA PHE A 337 9.82 -10.75 30.27
C PHE A 337 8.77 -11.09 31.31
N PHE A 338 7.54 -10.56 31.18
CA PHE A 338 6.40 -11.05 31.96
C PHE A 338 5.19 -11.32 31.09
#